data_a14be5381c43a418f987f46316f3524c
#
_entry.id   a14be5381c43a418f987f46316f3524c
#
_cell.length_a   1.000
_cell.length_b   1.000
_cell.length_c   1.000
_cell.angle_alpha   90.00
_cell.angle_beta   90.00
_cell.angle_gamma   90.00
#
_symmetry.space_group_name_H-M   'P 1'
#
loop_
_entity.id
_entity.type
_entity.pdbx_description
1 polymer ?
#
loop_
_entity_poly.entity_id
_entity_poly.type
_entity_poly.pdbx_seq_one_letter_code
_entity_poly.pdbx_strand_id
1 'polypeptide(L)'
;MPISHLGISLHNQGTSERLVKPGDVKVIGLVFFGRKDRVRILKCYLERNLAANGGWLDEVHWVRNTNTKDDVNYLHELVASNPAYRQIEIKETGFIGYGLAWSTLEEGAIYVKIDDDVVFMADDAVPRVVSTKLAHPEYLVVAANMINSPLMGWLHYHMGATHPYLPELINPEDVRPELAPDREKRPKTAKRTSWKYRQHPYWTGPADYFFSFEQEPPTMRHRWLRLATNTENQVRELKRTPISDAEYKTWGNSVQSWAIAAQQHYSFLENLFEDQLDLYQFSPKAQAWITDYQRLSINFVAINATEILSHLPMDTVDEEWLTVSLPRKIGKSVAVDTHALAVHFSFGGQGDVQTTDLLGRYLDYALENACMAPAPGSRGMKGSYYP
;
A
#
# COMPACT_ATOMS: atom_id res chain seq x y z
N MET A 1 16.72 -35.61 -10.48
CA MET A 1 16.50 -34.45 -11.36
C MET A 1 15.97 -33.33 -10.48
N PRO A 2 16.65 -32.19 -10.33
CA PRO A 2 16.17 -31.11 -9.48
C PRO A 2 15.09 -30.35 -10.20
N ILE A 3 13.98 -30.11 -9.50
CA ILE A 3 12.87 -29.29 -9.94
C ILE A 3 13.33 -27.83 -9.83
N SER A 4 13.50 -27.21 -10.99
CA SER A 4 13.79 -25.79 -11.09
C SER A 4 12.58 -24.99 -10.60
N HIS A 5 12.79 -24.18 -9.56
CA HIS A 5 11.84 -23.15 -9.16
C HIS A 5 11.70 -22.14 -10.31
N LEU A 6 10.59 -22.18 -11.00
CA LEU A 6 10.12 -21.09 -11.87
C LEU A 6 9.73 -19.91 -10.98
N GLY A 7 10.68 -19.04 -10.67
CA GLY A 7 10.40 -17.71 -10.20
C GLY A 7 9.65 -16.98 -11.32
N ILE A 8 8.41 -16.58 -11.06
CA ILE A 8 7.68 -15.67 -11.93
C ILE A 8 8.40 -14.32 -11.81
N SER A 9 9.30 -14.07 -12.74
CA SER A 9 9.91 -12.76 -12.96
C SER A 9 8.80 -11.90 -13.57
N LEU A 10 8.37 -10.85 -12.85
CA LEU A 10 7.55 -9.79 -13.41
C LEU A 10 8.37 -9.11 -14.52
N HIS A 11 8.29 -9.66 -15.73
CA HIS A 11 8.90 -9.08 -16.91
C HIS A 11 8.02 -7.96 -17.42
N ASN A 12 8.32 -6.76 -16.97
CA ASN A 12 7.91 -5.56 -17.67
C ASN A 12 8.73 -5.50 -18.99
N GLN A 13 8.11 -5.79 -20.13
CA GLN A 13 8.70 -5.70 -21.46
C GLN A 13 8.77 -4.25 -21.96
N GLY A 14 9.23 -3.33 -21.14
CA GLY A 14 9.87 -2.09 -21.56
C GLY A 14 11.33 -2.22 -21.16
N THR A 15 12.26 -1.83 -22.01
CA THR A 15 13.70 -1.74 -21.71
C THR A 15 13.87 -0.84 -20.47
N SER A 16 13.62 -1.36 -19.26
CA SER A 16 13.92 -0.64 -18.04
C SER A 16 15.40 -0.77 -17.82
N GLU A 17 16.15 0.30 -18.05
CA GLU A 17 17.48 0.42 -17.51
C GLU A 17 17.39 0.06 -16.01
N ARG A 18 18.20 -0.91 -15.61
CA ARG A 18 18.24 -1.34 -14.20
C ARG A 18 18.70 -0.15 -13.38
N LEU A 19 17.81 0.41 -12.58
CA LEU A 19 18.13 1.50 -11.66
C LEU A 19 19.25 1.03 -10.72
N VAL A 20 20.31 1.82 -10.62
CA VAL A 20 21.46 1.54 -9.76
C VAL A 20 21.51 2.59 -8.66
N LYS A 21 21.53 2.14 -7.40
CA LYS A 21 21.65 3.04 -6.25
C LYS A 21 23.00 3.77 -6.31
N PRO A 22 23.02 5.13 -6.24
CA PRO A 22 24.27 5.86 -6.08
C PRO A 22 24.96 5.48 -4.77
N GLY A 23 26.28 5.23 -4.84
CA GLY A 23 27.05 4.67 -3.71
C GLY A 23 27.22 5.63 -2.52
N ASP A 24 27.06 6.91 -2.75
CA ASP A 24 27.22 8.01 -1.76
C ASP A 24 25.89 8.47 -1.14
N VAL A 25 24.75 7.85 -1.56
CA VAL A 25 23.43 8.22 -1.06
C VAL A 25 22.96 7.23 -0.01
N LYS A 26 22.74 7.71 1.23
CA LYS A 26 22.05 6.96 2.27
C LYS A 26 20.54 7.06 2.05
N VAL A 27 19.85 5.92 1.96
CA VAL A 27 18.40 5.84 1.78
C VAL A 27 17.79 5.17 3.00
N ILE A 28 16.85 5.83 3.66
CA ILE A 28 16.23 5.36 4.90
C ILE A 28 14.71 5.27 4.71
N GLY A 29 14.13 4.11 5.03
CA GLY A 29 12.68 3.98 5.17
C GLY A 29 12.22 4.62 6.48
N LEU A 30 11.18 5.46 6.44
CA LEU A 30 10.54 6.04 7.63
C LEU A 30 9.12 5.51 7.74
N VAL A 31 8.86 4.65 8.73
CA VAL A 31 7.54 4.03 8.91
C VAL A 31 6.90 4.47 10.21
N PHE A 32 5.71 5.07 10.13
CA PHE A 32 4.91 5.42 11.30
C PHE A 32 4.16 4.17 11.78
N PHE A 33 4.76 3.45 12.72
CA PHE A 33 4.24 2.18 13.20
C PHE A 33 3.02 2.37 14.10
N GLY A 34 1.86 1.86 13.68
CA GLY A 34 0.61 1.89 14.46
C GLY A 34 -0.04 0.52 14.63
N ARG A 35 0.04 -0.37 13.64
CA ARG A 35 -0.80 -1.58 13.54
C ARG A 35 -0.01 -2.80 13.06
N LYS A 36 0.20 -3.76 13.96
CA LYS A 36 0.99 -4.98 13.71
C LYS A 36 0.46 -5.87 12.57
N ASP A 37 -0.87 -5.92 12.40
CA ASP A 37 -1.51 -6.78 11.41
C ASP A 37 -1.16 -6.35 9.96
N ARG A 38 -1.00 -5.07 9.73
CA ARG A 38 -0.61 -4.47 8.45
C ARG A 38 0.91 -4.47 8.27
N VAL A 39 1.65 -4.10 9.32
CA VAL A 39 3.11 -4.12 9.31
C VAL A 39 3.67 -5.52 9.01
N ARG A 40 2.97 -6.60 9.39
CA ARG A 40 3.35 -7.96 8.99
C ARG A 40 3.42 -8.17 7.48
N ILE A 41 2.58 -7.46 6.73
CA ILE A 41 2.59 -7.48 5.27
C ILE A 41 3.70 -6.58 4.76
N LEU A 42 3.72 -5.32 5.20
CA LEU A 42 4.71 -4.32 4.81
C LEU A 42 6.15 -4.79 5.05
N LYS A 43 6.41 -5.45 6.17
CA LYS A 43 7.73 -6.00 6.53
C LYS A 43 8.35 -6.82 5.41
N CYS A 44 7.58 -7.67 4.73
CA CYS A 44 8.10 -8.51 3.65
C CYS A 44 8.66 -7.69 2.50
N TYR A 45 7.97 -6.64 2.13
CA TYR A 45 8.42 -5.71 1.08
C TYR A 45 9.63 -4.89 1.52
N LEU A 46 9.64 -4.41 2.77
CA LEU A 46 10.77 -3.66 3.31
C LEU A 46 12.04 -4.51 3.39
N GLU A 47 11.95 -5.74 3.90
CA GLU A 47 13.07 -6.68 3.95
C GLU A 47 13.66 -6.92 2.56
N ARG A 48 12.81 -7.08 1.55
CA ARG A 48 13.23 -7.26 0.16
C ARG A 48 13.92 -6.02 -0.41
N ASN A 49 13.52 -4.83 0.06
CA ASN A 49 14.10 -3.55 -0.35
C ASN A 49 15.34 -3.13 0.46
N LEU A 50 15.77 -3.89 1.48
CA LEU A 50 17.01 -3.60 2.19
C LEU A 50 18.24 -3.77 1.28
N ALA A 51 19.22 -2.89 1.42
CA ALA A 51 20.47 -2.93 0.67
C ALA A 51 21.21 -4.26 0.85
N ALA A 52 21.16 -4.83 2.05
CA ALA A 52 21.70 -6.17 2.35
C ALA A 52 21.06 -7.29 1.52
N ASN A 53 19.86 -7.06 0.97
CA ASN A 53 19.11 -8.00 0.14
C ASN A 53 19.07 -7.57 -1.34
N GLY A 54 19.87 -6.58 -1.73
CA GLY A 54 19.95 -6.07 -3.11
C GLY A 54 18.98 -4.94 -3.43
N GLY A 55 18.24 -4.43 -2.44
CA GLY A 55 17.40 -3.24 -2.57
C GLY A 55 18.14 -1.93 -2.27
N TRP A 56 17.40 -0.86 -1.98
CA TRP A 56 17.97 0.48 -1.82
C TRP A 56 17.91 1.04 -0.41
N LEU A 57 17.16 0.44 0.51
CA LEU A 57 17.06 0.89 1.89
C LEU A 57 18.28 0.44 2.70
N ASP A 58 19.07 1.37 3.19
CA ASP A 58 20.17 1.08 4.10
C ASP A 58 19.66 0.75 5.51
N GLU A 59 18.62 1.47 5.93
CA GLU A 59 17.97 1.32 7.23
C GLU A 59 16.47 1.52 7.10
N VAL A 60 15.71 1.05 8.11
CA VAL A 60 14.31 1.40 8.31
C VAL A 60 14.12 1.93 9.73
N HIS A 61 13.64 3.16 9.82
CA HIS A 61 13.29 3.84 11.06
C HIS A 61 11.81 3.65 11.35
N TRP A 62 11.51 2.93 12.41
CA TRP A 62 10.17 2.64 12.90
C TRP A 62 9.79 3.66 13.96
N VAL A 63 8.99 4.65 13.59
CA VAL A 63 8.48 5.66 14.54
C VAL A 63 7.32 5.03 15.30
N ARG A 64 7.48 4.90 16.62
CA ARG A 64 6.42 4.37 17.46
C ARG A 64 5.25 5.33 17.54
N ASN A 65 4.14 5.00 16.90
CA ASN A 65 2.91 5.81 16.86
C ASN A 65 1.68 5.07 17.43
N THR A 66 1.90 4.18 18.40
CA THR A 66 0.87 3.43 19.09
C THR A 66 1.20 3.26 20.59
N ASN A 67 0.15 3.16 21.41
CA ASN A 67 0.24 2.80 22.82
C ASN A 67 -0.42 1.43 23.11
N THR A 68 -0.92 0.74 22.09
CA THR A 68 -1.49 -0.60 22.23
C THR A 68 -0.39 -1.58 22.58
N LYS A 69 -0.50 -2.24 23.74
CA LYS A 69 0.55 -3.12 24.29
C LYS A 69 1.03 -4.19 23.30
N ASP A 70 0.10 -4.83 22.60
CA ASP A 70 0.40 -5.88 21.64
C ASP A 70 1.17 -5.36 20.42
N ASP A 71 0.84 -4.15 19.94
CA ASP A 71 1.55 -3.51 18.84
C ASP A 71 2.96 -3.07 19.27
N VAL A 72 3.10 -2.50 20.48
CA VAL A 72 4.41 -2.13 21.04
C VAL A 72 5.31 -3.35 21.22
N ASN A 73 4.79 -4.44 21.77
CA ASN A 73 5.56 -5.68 21.91
C ASN A 73 6.04 -6.21 20.56
N TYR A 74 5.14 -6.18 19.55
CA TYR A 74 5.51 -6.60 18.20
C TYR A 74 6.56 -5.67 17.57
N LEU A 75 6.49 -4.35 17.81
CA LEU A 75 7.51 -3.39 17.36
C LEU A 75 8.89 -3.73 17.93
N HIS A 76 8.99 -4.04 19.23
CA HIS A 76 10.25 -4.43 19.85
C HIS A 76 10.83 -5.72 19.22
N GLU A 77 9.99 -6.73 19.00
CA GLU A 77 10.39 -7.96 18.32
C GLU A 77 10.85 -7.68 16.89
N LEU A 78 10.12 -6.83 16.17
CA LEU A 78 10.42 -6.44 14.82
C LEU A 78 11.79 -5.75 14.71
N VAL A 79 12.03 -4.76 15.54
CA VAL A 79 13.32 -4.05 15.56
C VAL A 79 14.48 -4.96 15.92
N ALA A 80 14.29 -5.84 16.91
CA ALA A 80 15.30 -6.81 17.29
C ALA A 80 15.59 -7.89 16.23
N SER A 81 14.71 -8.05 15.24
CA SER A 81 14.83 -9.10 14.21
C SER A 81 15.81 -8.75 13.07
N ASN A 82 16.19 -7.49 12.91
CA ASN A 82 17.04 -7.06 11.80
C ASN A 82 17.94 -5.89 12.21
N PRO A 83 19.27 -5.94 12.01
CA PRO A 83 20.19 -4.87 12.40
C PRO A 83 19.99 -3.57 11.61
N ALA A 84 19.33 -3.61 10.46
CA ALA A 84 18.98 -2.40 9.69
C ALA A 84 17.73 -1.67 10.22
N TYR A 85 17.07 -2.21 11.25
CA TYR A 85 15.88 -1.62 11.84
C TYR A 85 16.24 -0.80 13.08
N ARG A 86 15.69 0.41 13.15
CA ARG A 86 15.82 1.28 14.33
C ARG A 86 14.45 1.72 14.81
N GLN A 87 14.24 1.70 16.13
CA GLN A 87 13.06 2.29 16.73
C GLN A 87 13.32 3.77 17.01
N ILE A 88 12.37 4.61 16.61
CA ILE A 88 12.37 6.04 16.90
C ILE A 88 11.25 6.32 17.90
N GLU A 89 11.61 6.82 19.07
CA GLU A 89 10.67 7.26 20.09
C GLU A 89 10.30 8.73 19.88
N ILE A 90 9.01 9.03 19.89
CA ILE A 90 8.47 10.37 19.89
C ILE A 90 7.66 10.59 21.17
N LYS A 91 7.61 11.84 21.64
CA LYS A 91 6.98 12.18 22.93
C LYS A 91 5.47 11.95 22.93
N GLU A 92 4.83 12.08 21.78
CA GLU A 92 3.39 12.00 21.62
C GLU A 92 3.04 11.15 20.39
N THR A 93 1.89 10.49 20.42
CA THR A 93 1.37 9.67 19.31
C THR A 93 0.22 10.39 18.60
N GLY A 94 -0.22 9.86 17.46
CA GLY A 94 -1.29 10.44 16.64
C GLY A 94 -0.81 11.66 15.86
N PHE A 95 -1.70 12.60 15.57
CA PHE A 95 -1.41 13.75 14.68
C PHE A 95 -0.27 14.64 15.15
N ILE A 96 -0.14 14.88 16.46
CA ILE A 96 0.98 15.65 17.02
C ILE A 96 2.28 14.88 16.83
N GLY A 97 2.25 13.57 17.05
CA GLY A 97 3.40 12.68 16.85
C GLY A 97 3.93 12.69 15.43
N TYR A 98 3.06 12.79 14.42
CA TYR A 98 3.51 12.89 13.04
C TYR A 98 4.43 14.10 12.82
N GLY A 99 4.04 15.29 13.28
CA GLY A 99 4.89 16.47 13.17
C GLY A 99 6.24 16.33 13.88
N LEU A 100 6.27 15.67 15.05
CA LEU A 100 7.50 15.43 15.82
C LEU A 100 8.44 14.44 15.11
N ALA A 101 7.93 13.46 14.44
CA ALA A 101 8.73 12.46 13.74
C ALA A 101 9.63 13.08 12.65
N TRP A 102 9.19 14.14 12.00
CA TRP A 102 9.98 14.82 10.98
C TRP A 102 11.24 15.52 11.54
N SER A 103 11.28 15.81 12.83
CA SER A 103 12.48 16.34 13.47
C SER A 103 13.55 15.27 13.79
N THR A 104 13.25 14.00 13.59
CA THR A 104 14.17 12.89 13.88
C THR A 104 14.95 12.42 12.65
N LEU A 105 14.80 13.10 11.52
CA LEU A 105 15.51 12.76 10.29
C LEU A 105 17.03 12.95 10.43
N GLU A 106 17.80 12.11 9.75
CA GLU A 106 19.25 12.25 9.66
C GLU A 106 19.61 13.17 8.48
N GLU A 107 20.34 14.23 8.76
CA GLU A 107 20.81 15.17 7.74
C GLU A 107 21.64 14.45 6.66
N GLY A 108 21.48 14.86 5.39
CA GLY A 108 22.19 14.28 4.24
C GLY A 108 21.55 13.00 3.66
N ALA A 109 20.57 12.41 4.34
CA ALA A 109 19.90 11.20 3.82
C ALA A 109 18.69 11.53 2.93
N ILE A 110 18.38 10.61 2.03
CA ILE A 110 17.06 10.52 1.36
C ILE A 110 16.18 9.61 2.20
N TYR A 111 15.02 10.11 2.58
CA TYR A 111 14.02 9.30 3.28
C TYR A 111 12.90 8.89 2.34
N VAL A 112 12.47 7.65 2.49
CA VAL A 112 11.23 7.14 1.91
C VAL A 112 10.25 6.93 3.06
N LYS A 113 9.33 7.88 3.26
CA LYS A 113 8.25 7.75 4.23
C LYS A 113 7.21 6.79 3.67
N ILE A 114 6.82 5.81 4.48
CA ILE A 114 5.88 4.76 4.11
C ILE A 114 4.89 4.58 5.26
N ASP A 115 3.59 4.57 4.99
CA ASP A 115 2.59 4.30 6.00
C ASP A 115 2.59 2.81 6.40
N ASP A 116 2.22 2.52 7.64
CA ASP A 116 2.23 1.15 8.17
C ASP A 116 1.23 0.23 7.47
N ASP A 117 0.28 0.79 6.74
CA ASP A 117 -0.74 0.08 5.99
C ASP A 117 -0.54 0.12 4.45
N VAL A 118 0.67 0.32 4.01
CA VAL A 118 1.06 -0.04 2.65
C VAL A 118 1.15 -1.57 2.56
N VAL A 119 0.22 -2.18 1.81
CA VAL A 119 0.04 -3.64 1.74
C VAL A 119 0.60 -4.29 0.49
N PHE A 120 1.11 -3.48 -0.43
CA PHE A 120 1.85 -3.90 -1.62
C PHE A 120 2.80 -2.79 -2.06
N MET A 121 3.98 -3.17 -2.54
CA MET A 121 4.92 -2.31 -3.26
C MET A 121 5.50 -3.10 -4.43
N ALA A 122 5.55 -2.48 -5.61
CA ALA A 122 6.34 -3.02 -6.72
C ALA A 122 7.83 -3.04 -6.34
N ASP A 123 8.59 -3.99 -6.87
CA ASP A 123 10.00 -4.20 -6.52
C ASP A 123 10.88 -2.96 -6.79
N ASP A 124 10.50 -2.17 -7.77
CA ASP A 124 11.18 -0.96 -8.18
C ASP A 124 10.57 0.33 -7.60
N ALA A 125 9.53 0.25 -6.74
CA ALA A 125 8.88 1.44 -6.22
C ALA A 125 9.83 2.35 -5.42
N VAL A 126 10.63 1.78 -4.50
CA VAL A 126 11.64 2.55 -3.73
C VAL A 126 12.73 3.09 -4.67
N PRO A 127 13.37 2.29 -5.53
CA PRO A 127 14.34 2.78 -6.52
C PRO A 127 13.81 3.94 -7.36
N ARG A 128 12.56 3.88 -7.83
CA ARG A 128 11.96 4.90 -8.69
C ARG A 128 11.76 6.23 -7.98
N VAL A 129 11.06 6.24 -6.85
CA VAL A 129 10.82 7.51 -6.14
C VAL A 129 12.13 8.16 -5.70
N VAL A 130 13.15 7.35 -5.31
CA VAL A 130 14.47 7.88 -4.93
C VAL A 130 15.22 8.41 -6.14
N SER A 131 15.25 7.66 -7.26
CA SER A 131 15.91 8.13 -8.50
C SER A 131 15.29 9.41 -9.02
N THR A 132 13.95 9.49 -9.03
CA THR A 132 13.21 10.69 -9.45
C THR A 132 13.52 11.87 -8.53
N LYS A 133 13.57 11.65 -7.19
CA LYS A 133 13.94 12.70 -6.22
C LYS A 133 15.36 13.21 -6.42
N LEU A 134 16.29 12.32 -6.71
CA LEU A 134 17.72 12.68 -6.94
C LEU A 134 17.92 13.40 -8.28
N ALA A 135 17.21 12.97 -9.33
CA ALA A 135 17.32 13.57 -10.66
C ALA A 135 16.65 14.96 -10.73
N HIS A 136 15.70 15.24 -9.84
CA HIS A 136 14.86 16.44 -9.86
C HIS A 136 14.89 17.17 -8.51
N PRO A 137 15.97 17.90 -8.22
CA PRO A 137 16.10 18.65 -6.97
C PRO A 137 15.03 19.75 -6.80
N GLU A 138 14.39 20.16 -7.89
CA GLU A 138 13.23 21.07 -7.90
C GLU A 138 11.94 20.45 -7.34
N TYR A 139 11.88 19.13 -7.18
CA TYR A 139 10.76 18.47 -6.51
C TYR A 139 11.05 18.37 -5.01
N LEU A 140 10.23 18.99 -4.16
CA LEU A 140 10.33 18.84 -2.71
C LEU A 140 9.98 17.40 -2.29
N VAL A 141 8.89 16.91 -2.82
CA VAL A 141 8.35 15.58 -2.55
C VAL A 141 8.16 14.83 -3.87
N VAL A 142 8.55 13.56 -3.89
CA VAL A 142 8.20 12.63 -4.96
C VAL A 142 7.38 11.49 -4.36
N ALA A 143 6.11 11.42 -4.70
CA ALA A 143 5.19 10.40 -4.26
C ALA A 143 5.18 9.19 -5.21
N ALA A 144 4.85 8.03 -4.68
CA ALA A 144 4.51 6.87 -5.48
C ALA A 144 3.12 7.00 -6.11
N ASN A 145 2.89 6.25 -7.19
CA ASN A 145 1.58 6.04 -7.79
C ASN A 145 0.78 5.08 -6.89
N MET A 146 -0.12 5.63 -6.09
CA MET A 146 -0.78 4.90 -5.00
C MET A 146 -2.18 4.42 -5.39
N ILE A 147 -2.43 3.13 -5.27
CA ILE A 147 -3.79 2.58 -5.29
C ILE A 147 -4.48 2.90 -3.95
N ASN A 148 -5.77 3.18 -4.00
CA ASN A 148 -6.55 3.70 -2.89
C ASN A 148 -5.99 5.02 -2.35
N SER A 149 -5.73 5.95 -3.24
CA SER A 149 -5.46 7.35 -2.95
C SER A 149 -6.51 8.20 -3.69
N PRO A 150 -7.03 9.29 -3.13
CA PRO A 150 -8.14 10.01 -3.75
C PRO A 150 -7.88 10.39 -5.20
N LEU A 151 -6.78 11.10 -5.42
CA LEU A 151 -6.41 11.60 -6.73
C LEU A 151 -6.05 10.46 -7.70
N MET A 152 -5.17 9.54 -7.26
CA MET A 152 -4.74 8.42 -8.09
C MET A 152 -5.89 7.44 -8.34
N GLY A 153 -6.70 7.13 -7.33
CA GLY A 153 -7.84 6.22 -7.48
C GLY A 153 -8.89 6.73 -8.47
N TRP A 154 -9.15 8.04 -8.48
CA TRP A 154 -10.00 8.67 -9.49
C TRP A 154 -9.39 8.53 -10.89
N LEU A 155 -8.08 8.76 -11.02
CA LEU A 155 -7.36 8.61 -12.29
C LEU A 155 -7.38 7.16 -12.77
N HIS A 156 -7.04 6.19 -11.90
CA HIS A 156 -7.06 4.75 -12.22
C HIS A 156 -8.45 4.27 -12.69
N TYR A 157 -9.53 4.79 -12.06
CA TYR A 157 -10.88 4.50 -12.52
C TYR A 157 -11.12 4.98 -13.96
N HIS A 158 -10.73 6.23 -14.27
CA HIS A 158 -10.91 6.81 -15.60
C HIS A 158 -9.99 6.21 -16.67
N MET A 159 -8.88 5.61 -16.25
CA MET A 159 -7.96 4.87 -17.12
C MET A 159 -8.44 3.43 -17.40
N GLY A 160 -9.50 2.96 -16.73
CA GLY A 160 -10.03 1.62 -16.91
C GLY A 160 -9.35 0.53 -16.07
N ALA A 161 -8.51 0.89 -15.11
CA ALA A 161 -7.86 -0.06 -14.20
C ALA A 161 -8.81 -0.61 -13.12
N THR A 162 -10.00 -0.03 -12.99
CA THR A 162 -11.00 -0.49 -12.01
C THR A 162 -12.09 -1.31 -12.67
N HIS A 163 -12.39 -2.44 -12.07
CA HIS A 163 -13.39 -3.39 -12.53
C HIS A 163 -14.68 -3.31 -11.71
N PRO A 164 -15.86 -3.64 -12.28
CA PRO A 164 -17.10 -3.68 -11.52
C PRO A 164 -17.15 -4.89 -10.61
N TYR A 165 -17.25 -4.62 -9.31
CA TYR A 165 -17.37 -5.57 -8.22
C TYR A 165 -18.54 -5.23 -7.32
N LEU A 166 -19.20 -6.22 -6.76
CA LEU A 166 -20.25 -6.10 -5.74
C LEU A 166 -19.92 -6.98 -4.53
N PRO A 167 -20.27 -6.55 -3.31
CA PRO A 167 -20.00 -7.34 -2.12
C PRO A 167 -20.87 -8.59 -2.09
N GLU A 168 -20.32 -9.71 -1.64
CA GLU A 168 -21.05 -10.95 -1.41
C GLU A 168 -22.08 -10.78 -0.29
N LEU A 169 -23.34 -11.09 -0.57
CA LEU A 169 -24.46 -10.85 0.35
C LEU A 169 -24.67 -11.96 1.39
N ILE A 170 -24.11 -13.13 1.12
CA ILE A 170 -24.21 -14.31 2.00
C ILE A 170 -23.03 -14.30 2.96
N ASN A 171 -23.28 -14.62 4.23
CA ASN A 171 -22.20 -14.73 5.19
C ASN A 171 -21.18 -15.79 4.72
N PRO A 172 -19.92 -15.42 4.53
CA PRO A 172 -18.89 -16.35 4.09
C PRO A 172 -18.73 -17.58 4.98
N GLU A 173 -18.99 -17.47 6.27
CA GLU A 173 -18.87 -18.58 7.21
C GLU A 173 -19.93 -19.66 7.00
N ASP A 174 -21.10 -19.29 6.48
CA ASP A 174 -22.18 -20.23 6.19
C ASP A 174 -21.87 -21.10 4.98
N VAL A 175 -21.12 -20.59 4.02
CA VAL A 175 -20.75 -21.31 2.77
C VAL A 175 -19.30 -21.77 2.75
N ARG A 176 -18.47 -21.26 3.65
CA ARG A 176 -17.03 -21.54 3.75
C ARG A 176 -16.59 -21.65 5.20
N PRO A 177 -16.93 -22.77 5.87
CA PRO A 177 -16.60 -22.97 7.30
C PRO A 177 -15.10 -22.82 7.63
N GLU A 178 -14.22 -23.00 6.62
CA GLU A 178 -12.78 -22.78 6.76
C GLU A 178 -12.39 -21.34 7.04
N LEU A 179 -13.30 -20.38 6.78
CA LEU A 179 -13.09 -18.96 7.09
C LEU A 179 -13.53 -18.60 8.51
N ALA A 180 -14.17 -19.51 9.26
CA ALA A 180 -14.63 -19.23 10.60
C ALA A 180 -13.48 -18.72 11.48
N PRO A 181 -13.72 -17.70 12.33
CA PRO A 181 -12.70 -17.14 13.21
C PRO A 181 -12.23 -18.15 14.24
N ASP A 182 -13.10 -19.07 14.63
CA ASP A 182 -12.83 -20.11 15.59
C ASP A 182 -12.05 -21.26 14.95
N ARG A 183 -10.81 -21.48 15.42
CA ARG A 183 -9.95 -22.56 14.94
C ARG A 183 -10.57 -23.95 15.12
N GLU A 184 -11.40 -24.13 16.14
CA GLU A 184 -12.03 -25.43 16.45
C GLU A 184 -13.11 -25.77 15.41
N LYS A 185 -13.72 -24.76 14.78
CA LYS A 185 -14.72 -24.94 13.71
C LYS A 185 -14.09 -25.18 12.34
N ARG A 186 -12.78 -24.99 12.17
CA ARG A 186 -12.11 -25.28 10.90
C ARG A 186 -11.88 -26.75 10.72
N PRO A 187 -12.22 -27.33 9.56
CA PRO A 187 -11.86 -28.72 9.27
C PRO A 187 -10.35 -28.93 9.43
N LYS A 188 -9.93 -29.96 10.16
CA LYS A 188 -8.49 -30.30 10.37
C LYS A 188 -7.74 -30.57 9.06
N THR A 189 -8.49 -30.85 7.97
CA THR A 189 -8.00 -31.09 6.61
C THR A 189 -7.95 -29.82 5.75
N ALA A 190 -8.43 -28.70 6.23
CA ALA A 190 -8.38 -27.44 5.49
C ALA A 190 -6.92 -27.01 5.31
N LYS A 191 -6.34 -27.37 4.17
CA LYS A 191 -5.03 -26.85 3.76
C LYS A 191 -5.19 -25.34 3.57
N ARG A 192 -4.29 -24.58 4.18
CA ARG A 192 -4.16 -23.19 3.82
C ARG A 192 -3.78 -23.13 2.35
N THR A 193 -4.58 -22.47 1.57
CA THR A 193 -4.31 -22.26 0.16
C THR A 193 -4.00 -20.80 -0.06
N SER A 194 -2.83 -20.55 -0.62
CA SER A 194 -2.38 -19.21 -1.07
C SER A 194 -3.21 -18.65 -2.23
N TRP A 195 -4.28 -19.32 -2.59
CA TRP A 195 -5.09 -19.02 -3.76
C TRP A 195 -6.11 -17.89 -3.56
N LYS A 196 -6.35 -17.42 -2.33
CA LYS A 196 -7.39 -16.42 -2.05
C LYS A 196 -7.22 -15.12 -2.85
N TYR A 197 -5.99 -14.62 -2.96
CA TYR A 197 -5.75 -13.40 -3.75
C TYR A 197 -5.96 -13.62 -5.26
N ARG A 198 -5.89 -14.85 -5.74
CA ARG A 198 -6.12 -15.25 -7.14
C ARG A 198 -7.59 -15.52 -7.46
N GLN A 199 -8.47 -15.52 -6.46
CA GLN A 199 -9.88 -15.83 -6.67
C GLN A 199 -10.70 -14.57 -6.85
N HIS A 200 -11.26 -14.44 -8.03
CA HIS A 200 -12.21 -13.40 -8.42
C HIS A 200 -13.52 -14.05 -8.91
N PRO A 201 -14.31 -14.63 -7.97
CA PRO A 201 -15.55 -15.29 -8.35
C PRO A 201 -16.55 -14.29 -8.90
N TYR A 202 -17.39 -14.75 -9.82
CA TYR A 202 -18.38 -13.90 -10.44
C TYR A 202 -19.61 -13.71 -9.56
N TRP A 203 -20.26 -12.56 -9.77
CA TRP A 203 -21.52 -12.22 -9.13
C TRP A 203 -22.62 -13.17 -9.58
N THR A 204 -23.36 -13.73 -8.61
CA THR A 204 -24.47 -14.65 -8.81
C THR A 204 -25.78 -14.14 -8.22
N GLY A 205 -25.78 -12.92 -7.67
CA GLY A 205 -26.98 -12.27 -7.13
C GLY A 205 -27.87 -11.66 -8.21
N PRO A 206 -28.87 -10.83 -7.81
CA PRO A 206 -29.79 -10.20 -8.74
C PRO A 206 -29.09 -9.36 -9.81
N ALA A 207 -29.58 -9.45 -11.05
CA ALA A 207 -28.97 -8.81 -12.20
C ALA A 207 -29.03 -7.27 -12.16
N ASP A 208 -29.99 -6.72 -11.42
CA ASP A 208 -30.23 -5.29 -11.24
C ASP A 208 -29.73 -4.76 -9.87
N TYR A 209 -29.04 -5.58 -9.10
CA TYR A 209 -28.52 -5.18 -7.79
C TYR A 209 -27.52 -4.02 -7.93
N PHE A 210 -27.72 -3.03 -7.09
CA PHE A 210 -26.91 -1.82 -6.99
C PHE A 210 -26.33 -1.71 -5.58
N PHE A 211 -25.09 -1.30 -5.46
CA PHE A 211 -24.44 -1.06 -4.18
C PHE A 211 -23.83 0.36 -4.16
N SER A 212 -24.37 1.20 -3.28
CA SER A 212 -23.91 2.58 -3.10
C SER A 212 -22.60 2.64 -2.30
N PHE A 213 -21.84 3.69 -2.53
CA PHE A 213 -20.64 3.98 -1.76
C PHE A 213 -20.92 4.29 -0.27
N GLU A 214 -22.16 4.62 0.10
CA GLU A 214 -22.60 4.92 1.47
C GLU A 214 -23.12 3.69 2.23
N GLN A 215 -23.32 2.56 1.56
CA GLN A 215 -23.89 1.38 2.20
C GLN A 215 -22.91 0.73 3.18
N GLU A 216 -23.47 0.24 4.29
CA GLU A 216 -22.76 -0.52 5.29
C GLU A 216 -22.31 -1.89 4.76
N PRO A 217 -21.23 -2.47 5.31
CA PRO A 217 -20.79 -3.82 4.96
C PRO A 217 -21.91 -4.85 5.19
N PRO A 218 -22.17 -5.75 4.22
CA PRO A 218 -23.26 -6.73 4.38
C PRO A 218 -22.99 -7.77 5.45
N THR A 219 -21.72 -8.17 5.62
CA THR A 219 -21.28 -9.17 6.60
C THR A 219 -19.82 -8.97 6.95
N MET A 220 -19.32 -9.69 7.96
CA MET A 220 -17.88 -9.77 8.26
C MET A 220 -17.18 -10.75 7.30
N ARG A 221 -15.95 -10.42 6.89
CA ARG A 221 -15.09 -11.24 6.01
C ARG A 221 -15.72 -11.57 4.66
N HIS A 222 -16.65 -10.73 4.19
CA HIS A 222 -17.26 -10.89 2.88
C HIS A 222 -16.23 -10.66 1.76
N ARG A 223 -16.45 -11.33 0.65
CA ARG A 223 -15.74 -11.10 -0.60
C ARG A 223 -16.48 -10.08 -1.45
N TRP A 224 -15.76 -9.59 -2.44
CA TRP A 224 -16.39 -8.90 -3.57
C TRP A 224 -16.35 -9.81 -4.79
N LEU A 225 -17.45 -9.80 -5.53
CA LEU A 225 -17.70 -10.68 -6.65
C LEU A 225 -17.69 -9.87 -7.94
N ARG A 226 -16.96 -10.37 -8.93
CA ARG A 226 -16.74 -9.72 -10.22
C ARG A 226 -18.02 -9.76 -11.07
N LEU A 227 -18.50 -8.61 -11.53
CA LEU A 227 -19.58 -8.59 -12.52
C LEU A 227 -19.04 -9.05 -13.88
N ALA A 228 -19.77 -9.92 -14.55
CA ALA A 228 -19.42 -10.34 -15.90
C ALA A 228 -19.54 -9.15 -16.87
N THR A 229 -18.44 -8.79 -17.52
CA THR A 229 -18.36 -7.67 -18.44
C THR A 229 -17.80 -8.06 -19.79
N ASN A 230 -18.18 -7.29 -20.79
CA ASN A 230 -17.57 -7.23 -22.10
C ASN A 230 -17.42 -5.75 -22.49
N THR A 231 -16.85 -5.45 -23.63
CA THR A 231 -16.61 -4.09 -24.11
C THR A 231 -17.89 -3.24 -24.16
N GLU A 232 -19.04 -3.85 -24.39
CA GLU A 232 -20.32 -3.15 -24.57
C GLU A 232 -20.99 -2.75 -23.25
N ASN A 233 -20.86 -3.60 -22.21
CA ASN A 233 -21.58 -3.43 -20.95
C ASN A 233 -20.73 -2.90 -19.77
N GLN A 234 -19.41 -2.84 -19.90
CA GLN A 234 -18.51 -2.49 -18.80
C GLN A 234 -18.87 -1.17 -18.12
N VAL A 235 -19.14 -0.12 -18.90
CA VAL A 235 -19.51 1.21 -18.36
C VAL A 235 -20.83 1.14 -17.59
N ARG A 236 -21.80 0.38 -18.09
CA ARG A 236 -23.09 0.17 -17.40
C ARG A 236 -22.89 -0.56 -16.08
N GLU A 237 -22.09 -1.61 -16.07
CA GLU A 237 -21.85 -2.40 -14.87
C GLU A 237 -21.06 -1.61 -13.83
N LEU A 238 -20.11 -0.75 -14.24
CA LEU A 238 -19.40 0.15 -13.32
C LEU A 238 -20.34 1.14 -12.62
N LYS A 239 -21.38 1.65 -13.31
CA LYS A 239 -22.37 2.55 -12.71
C LYS A 239 -23.21 1.93 -11.60
N ARG A 240 -23.22 0.60 -11.46
CA ARG A 240 -23.92 -0.12 -10.41
C ARG A 240 -23.06 -0.35 -9.17
N THR A 241 -21.83 0.12 -9.19
CA THR A 241 -20.82 -0.16 -8.18
C THR A 241 -20.27 1.13 -7.58
N PRO A 242 -19.74 1.10 -6.35
CA PRO A 242 -19.33 2.31 -5.61
C PRO A 242 -18.31 3.19 -6.32
N ILE A 243 -17.48 2.63 -7.18
CA ILE A 243 -16.41 3.39 -7.86
C ILE A 243 -16.95 4.50 -8.76
N SER A 244 -18.21 4.41 -9.22
CA SER A 244 -18.83 5.45 -10.03
C SER A 244 -18.90 6.81 -9.30
N ASP A 245 -18.86 6.79 -7.98
CA ASP A 245 -18.91 7.96 -7.11
C ASP A 245 -17.53 8.38 -6.58
N ALA A 246 -16.45 7.81 -7.14
CA ALA A 246 -15.10 8.19 -6.77
C ALA A 246 -14.81 9.66 -7.13
N GLU A 247 -14.20 10.38 -6.21
CA GLU A 247 -13.82 11.78 -6.35
C GLU A 247 -12.32 11.96 -6.16
N TYR A 248 -11.74 12.95 -6.84
CA TYR A 248 -10.33 13.32 -6.65
C TYR A 248 -10.10 14.20 -5.42
N LYS A 249 -11.16 14.74 -4.81
CA LYS A 249 -11.08 15.64 -3.65
C LYS A 249 -10.42 14.97 -2.45
N THR A 250 -9.58 15.71 -1.75
CA THR A 250 -8.89 15.25 -0.54
C THR A 250 -9.82 14.65 0.53
N TRP A 251 -11.01 15.21 0.70
CA TRP A 251 -12.02 14.79 1.69
C TRP A 251 -13.32 14.33 1.04
N GLY A 252 -13.25 13.87 -0.21
CA GLY A 252 -14.39 13.36 -0.95
C GLY A 252 -14.70 11.89 -0.65
N ASN A 253 -15.65 11.34 -1.42
CA ASN A 253 -16.13 9.97 -1.27
C ASN A 253 -15.02 8.93 -1.32
N SER A 254 -13.99 9.15 -2.15
CA SER A 254 -12.85 8.23 -2.28
C SER A 254 -12.04 8.02 -0.99
N VAL A 255 -12.08 8.97 -0.03
CA VAL A 255 -11.41 8.87 1.26
C VAL A 255 -12.32 8.35 2.35
N GLN A 256 -13.63 8.59 2.20
CA GLN A 256 -14.62 8.30 3.24
C GLN A 256 -15.29 6.94 3.04
N SER A 257 -15.35 6.42 1.81
CA SER A 257 -16.07 5.19 1.51
C SER A 257 -15.18 3.95 1.54
N TRP A 258 -15.47 3.04 2.44
CA TRP A 258 -14.88 1.71 2.49
C TRP A 258 -15.17 0.90 1.22
N ALA A 259 -16.36 1.10 0.63
CA ALA A 259 -16.81 0.37 -0.54
C ALA A 259 -16.03 0.77 -1.81
N ILE A 260 -15.73 2.07 -1.97
CA ILE A 260 -14.84 2.54 -3.04
C ILE A 260 -13.44 1.95 -2.86
N ALA A 261 -12.90 1.97 -1.63
CA ALA A 261 -11.60 1.37 -1.33
C ALA A 261 -11.60 -0.13 -1.64
N ALA A 262 -12.60 -0.88 -1.16
CA ALA A 262 -12.72 -2.30 -1.42
C ALA A 262 -12.71 -2.62 -2.91
N GLN A 263 -13.48 -1.89 -3.71
CA GLN A 263 -13.53 -2.12 -5.15
C GLN A 263 -12.19 -1.84 -5.84
N GLN A 264 -11.46 -0.81 -5.45
CA GLN A 264 -10.11 -0.54 -5.95
C GLN A 264 -9.15 -1.68 -5.61
N HIS A 265 -9.19 -2.19 -4.39
CA HIS A 265 -8.35 -3.31 -3.96
C HIS A 265 -8.64 -4.61 -4.71
N TYR A 266 -9.91 -4.96 -4.89
CA TYR A 266 -10.26 -6.18 -5.64
C TYR A 266 -9.86 -6.06 -7.10
N SER A 267 -10.02 -4.89 -7.72
CA SER A 267 -9.56 -4.61 -9.08
C SER A 267 -8.04 -4.72 -9.19
N PHE A 268 -7.32 -4.19 -8.20
CA PHE A 268 -5.87 -4.29 -8.16
C PHE A 268 -5.40 -5.75 -8.07
N LEU A 269 -5.99 -6.55 -7.17
CA LEU A 269 -5.62 -7.96 -7.02
C LEU A 269 -5.94 -8.79 -8.27
N GLU A 270 -7.01 -8.47 -9.00
CA GLU A 270 -7.31 -9.06 -10.31
C GLU A 270 -6.24 -8.68 -11.34
N ASN A 271 -5.95 -7.39 -11.49
CA ASN A 271 -4.93 -6.90 -12.42
C ASN A 271 -3.52 -7.44 -12.08
N LEU A 272 -3.21 -7.57 -10.80
CA LEU A 272 -1.96 -8.19 -10.34
C LEU A 272 -1.87 -9.66 -10.73
N PHE A 273 -2.96 -10.38 -10.61
CA PHE A 273 -3.03 -11.80 -10.98
C PHE A 273 -2.98 -12.01 -12.49
N GLU A 274 -3.62 -11.12 -13.25
CA GLU A 274 -3.68 -11.16 -14.72
C GLU A 274 -2.46 -10.50 -15.41
N ASP A 275 -1.44 -10.08 -14.63
CA ASP A 275 -0.23 -9.39 -15.13
C ASP A 275 -0.55 -8.10 -15.91
N GLN A 276 -1.52 -7.31 -15.42
CA GLN A 276 -2.02 -6.10 -16.04
C GLN A 276 -1.72 -4.82 -15.23
N LEU A 277 -0.59 -4.78 -14.55
CA LEU A 277 -0.23 -3.61 -13.72
C LEU A 277 0.13 -2.37 -14.54
N ASP A 278 0.38 -2.52 -15.82
CA ASP A 278 0.57 -1.41 -16.77
C ASP A 278 -0.68 -0.53 -16.92
N LEU A 279 -1.88 -1.05 -16.61
CA LEU A 279 -3.12 -0.27 -16.55
C LEU A 279 -3.06 0.88 -15.54
N TYR A 280 -2.17 0.83 -14.56
CA TYR A 280 -2.00 1.89 -13.57
C TYR A 280 -0.99 2.96 -14.00
N GLN A 281 -0.25 2.77 -15.08
CA GLN A 281 0.74 3.72 -15.57
C GLN A 281 0.08 4.83 -16.39
N PHE A 282 -0.01 6.03 -15.84
CA PHE A 282 -0.71 7.14 -16.48
C PHE A 282 0.17 8.09 -17.31
N SER A 283 1.45 7.79 -17.45
CA SER A 283 2.33 8.50 -18.38
C SER A 283 3.51 7.63 -18.83
N PRO A 284 3.36 6.89 -19.93
CA PRO A 284 4.44 6.02 -20.41
C PRO A 284 5.68 6.80 -20.90
N LYS A 285 5.55 8.11 -21.13
CA LYS A 285 6.63 8.97 -21.65
C LYS A 285 7.22 9.91 -20.59
N ALA A 286 6.47 10.24 -19.54
CA ALA A 286 6.93 11.12 -18.48
C ALA A 286 7.08 10.31 -17.18
N GLN A 287 8.27 10.33 -16.60
CA GLN A 287 8.55 9.64 -15.35
C GLN A 287 7.78 10.24 -14.19
N ALA A 288 7.57 11.55 -14.20
CA ALA A 288 6.91 12.26 -13.11
C ALA A 288 5.75 13.13 -13.59
N TRP A 289 4.71 13.22 -12.78
CA TRP A 289 3.59 14.11 -12.94
C TRP A 289 3.55 15.12 -11.79
N ILE A 290 3.46 16.42 -12.11
CA ILE A 290 3.46 17.51 -11.13
C ILE A 290 2.02 17.82 -10.73
N THR A 291 1.76 17.91 -9.42
CA THR A 291 0.41 18.08 -8.86
C THR A 291 -0.09 19.52 -8.82
N ASP A 292 0.72 20.50 -9.21
CA ASP A 292 0.40 21.94 -9.16
C ASP A 292 -0.16 22.39 -7.80
N TYR A 293 0.52 21.98 -6.71
CA TYR A 293 0.15 22.24 -5.31
C TYR A 293 -1.24 21.72 -4.90
N GLN A 294 -1.77 20.74 -5.61
CA GLN A 294 -2.91 19.97 -5.11
C GLN A 294 -2.45 19.12 -3.95
N ARG A 295 -3.24 19.11 -2.87
CA ARG A 295 -2.95 18.25 -1.73
C ARG A 295 -2.93 16.79 -2.16
N LEU A 296 -1.85 16.11 -1.83
CA LEU A 296 -1.60 14.71 -2.14
C LEU A 296 -1.36 13.94 -0.85
N SER A 297 -1.89 12.75 -0.75
CA SER A 297 -1.59 11.87 0.38
C SER A 297 -0.12 11.43 0.36
N ILE A 298 0.49 11.45 1.55
CA ILE A 298 1.93 11.16 1.73
C ILE A 298 2.19 9.72 2.19
N ASN A 299 1.34 8.78 1.78
CA ASN A 299 1.44 7.38 2.22
C ASN A 299 2.73 6.68 1.78
N PHE A 300 3.34 7.14 0.68
CA PHE A 300 4.62 6.65 0.18
C PHE A 300 5.32 7.77 -0.60
N VAL A 301 6.30 8.43 0.03
CA VAL A 301 6.97 9.60 -0.56
C VAL A 301 8.48 9.59 -0.28
N ALA A 302 9.27 10.04 -1.27
CA ALA A 302 10.70 10.32 -1.12
C ALA A 302 10.93 11.82 -0.88
N ILE A 303 11.78 12.14 0.11
CA ILE A 303 12.19 13.50 0.48
C ILE A 303 13.69 13.56 0.79
N ASN A 304 14.26 14.77 0.75
CA ASN A 304 15.61 15.04 1.23
C ASN A 304 15.53 15.53 2.68
N ALA A 305 16.21 14.85 3.61
CA ALA A 305 16.14 15.15 5.03
C ALA A 305 16.65 16.57 5.36
N THR A 306 17.79 16.98 4.80
CA THR A 306 18.38 18.31 5.02
C THR A 306 17.40 19.42 4.65
N GLU A 307 16.71 19.23 3.52
CA GLU A 307 15.71 20.20 3.04
C GLU A 307 14.51 20.30 3.98
N ILE A 308 13.98 19.17 4.45
CA ILE A 308 12.87 19.18 5.41
C ILE A 308 13.28 19.78 6.75
N LEU A 309 14.42 19.37 7.30
CA LEU A 309 14.94 19.86 8.58
C LEU A 309 15.14 21.37 8.58
N SER A 310 15.62 21.96 7.48
CA SER A 310 15.87 23.40 7.36
C SER A 310 14.60 24.27 7.40
N HIS A 311 13.41 23.65 7.27
CA HIS A 311 12.13 24.37 7.24
C HIS A 311 11.20 24.04 8.42
N LEU A 312 11.66 23.22 9.38
CA LEU A 312 10.92 22.97 10.61
C LEU A 312 10.91 24.21 11.53
N PRO A 313 9.91 24.38 12.42
CA PRO A 313 8.78 23.49 12.62
C PRO A 313 7.71 23.62 11.55
N MET A 314 6.87 22.60 11.40
CA MET A 314 5.68 22.64 10.56
C MET A 314 4.63 23.58 11.15
N ASP A 315 3.97 24.35 10.30
CA ASP A 315 2.91 25.30 10.65
C ASP A 315 1.50 24.75 10.47
N THR A 316 1.38 23.56 9.89
CA THR A 316 0.12 22.84 9.71
C THR A 316 0.37 21.32 9.78
N VAL A 317 -0.66 20.48 9.50
CA VAL A 317 -0.52 19.03 9.46
C VAL A 317 0.48 18.63 8.36
N ASP A 318 1.23 17.57 8.58
CA ASP A 318 2.38 17.18 7.76
C ASP A 318 2.04 16.99 6.28
N GLU A 319 0.92 16.38 5.95
CA GLU A 319 0.47 16.19 4.55
C GLU A 319 0.22 17.54 3.84
N GLU A 320 -0.51 18.46 4.48
CA GLU A 320 -0.75 19.79 3.92
C GLU A 320 0.56 20.59 3.84
N TRP A 321 1.41 20.47 4.86
CA TRP A 321 2.68 21.16 4.90
C TRP A 321 3.62 20.71 3.77
N LEU A 322 3.80 19.39 3.61
CA LEU A 322 4.70 18.81 2.63
C LEU A 322 4.23 18.95 1.18
N THR A 323 2.91 18.98 0.95
CA THR A 323 2.38 18.92 -0.41
C THR A 323 1.80 20.24 -0.92
N VAL A 324 1.52 21.20 -0.03
CA VAL A 324 0.91 22.48 -0.40
C VAL A 324 1.70 23.66 0.14
N SER A 325 1.80 23.80 1.49
CA SER A 325 2.27 25.04 2.12
C SER A 325 3.77 25.27 1.90
N LEU A 326 4.61 24.30 2.23
CA LEU A 326 6.06 24.42 2.05
C LEU A 326 6.46 24.51 0.58
N PRO A 327 5.97 23.65 -0.33
CA PRO A 327 6.31 23.76 -1.75
C PRO A 327 6.03 25.15 -2.33
N ARG A 328 4.86 25.72 -2.05
CA ARG A 328 4.51 27.09 -2.46
C ARG A 328 5.46 28.15 -1.89
N LYS A 329 5.78 28.03 -0.60
CA LYS A 329 6.65 28.97 0.12
C LYS A 329 8.05 29.04 -0.46
N ILE A 330 8.60 27.90 -0.89
CA ILE A 330 9.98 27.81 -1.38
C ILE A 330 10.09 27.68 -2.92
N GLY A 331 8.97 27.71 -3.63
CA GLY A 331 8.94 27.66 -5.09
C GLY A 331 9.35 26.27 -5.65
N LYS A 332 9.07 25.17 -4.94
CA LYS A 332 9.33 23.81 -5.39
C LYS A 332 8.05 23.09 -5.73
N SER A 333 8.16 22.05 -6.54
CA SER A 333 7.03 21.22 -6.96
C SER A 333 6.86 19.99 -6.10
N VAL A 334 5.66 19.40 -6.14
CA VAL A 334 5.35 18.05 -5.68
C VAL A 334 5.06 17.19 -6.89
N ALA A 335 5.69 16.05 -6.97
CA ALA A 335 5.55 15.16 -8.12
C ALA A 335 5.10 13.74 -7.69
N VAL A 336 4.44 13.04 -8.61
CA VAL A 336 4.15 11.61 -8.51
C VAL A 336 5.01 10.89 -9.54
N ASP A 337 5.81 9.92 -9.11
CA ASP A 337 6.46 8.99 -10.05
C ASP A 337 5.38 8.07 -10.62
N THR A 338 5.16 8.13 -11.93
CA THR A 338 4.02 7.50 -12.60
C THR A 338 4.11 5.98 -12.70
N HIS A 339 5.29 5.43 -12.41
CA HIS A 339 5.58 3.99 -12.48
C HIS A 339 5.85 3.34 -11.11
N ALA A 340 6.14 4.13 -10.08
CA ALA A 340 6.39 3.64 -8.73
C ALA A 340 5.08 3.18 -8.06
N LEU A 341 4.65 1.96 -8.31
CA LEU A 341 3.34 1.46 -7.89
C LEU A 341 3.35 0.92 -6.46
N ALA A 342 2.39 1.35 -5.65
CA ALA A 342 2.15 0.81 -4.32
C ALA A 342 0.66 0.86 -3.95
N VAL A 343 0.25 0.16 -2.89
CA VAL A 343 -1.14 0.07 -2.45
C VAL A 343 -1.26 0.49 -0.99
N HIS A 344 -2.03 1.52 -0.73
CA HIS A 344 -2.44 1.95 0.61
C HIS A 344 -3.75 1.29 1.01
N PHE A 345 -3.82 0.67 2.19
CA PHE A 345 -4.97 -0.15 2.57
C PHE A 345 -6.21 0.68 2.91
N SER A 346 -6.10 1.68 3.80
CA SER A 346 -7.28 2.43 4.20
C SER A 346 -6.99 3.77 4.87
N PHE A 347 -7.71 4.80 4.48
CA PHE A 347 -7.82 6.03 5.24
C PHE A 347 -8.73 5.86 6.46
N GLY A 348 -8.70 6.83 7.38
CA GLY A 348 -9.51 6.79 8.60
C GLY A 348 -11.01 6.64 8.34
N GLY A 349 -11.55 7.32 7.30
CA GLY A 349 -12.95 7.20 6.91
C GLY A 349 -13.34 5.87 6.22
N GLN A 350 -12.37 5.06 5.85
CA GLN A 350 -12.56 3.77 5.17
C GLN A 350 -12.44 2.57 6.13
N GLY A 351 -12.61 2.78 7.45
CA GLY A 351 -12.36 1.76 8.47
C GLY A 351 -13.00 0.39 8.18
N ASP A 352 -14.19 0.39 7.58
CA ASP A 352 -14.94 -0.83 7.29
C ASP A 352 -14.36 -1.70 6.16
N VAL A 353 -13.36 -1.24 5.41
CA VAL A 353 -12.64 -2.11 4.46
C VAL A 353 -12.03 -3.34 5.15
N GLN A 354 -11.70 -3.23 6.44
CA GLN A 354 -11.21 -4.36 7.24
C GLN A 354 -12.25 -5.46 7.49
N THR A 355 -13.56 -5.19 7.23
CA THR A 355 -14.61 -6.21 7.30
C THR A 355 -14.58 -7.17 6.11
N THR A 356 -13.80 -6.86 5.07
CA THR A 356 -13.59 -7.73 3.91
C THR A 356 -12.53 -8.82 4.19
N ASP A 357 -12.31 -9.71 3.22
CA ASP A 357 -11.20 -10.68 3.26
C ASP A 357 -9.86 -10.11 2.69
N LEU A 358 -9.80 -8.82 2.35
CA LEU A 358 -8.68 -8.19 1.62
C LEU A 358 -7.35 -8.29 2.35
N LEU A 359 -7.32 -8.02 3.66
CA LEU A 359 -6.05 -8.06 4.41
C LEU A 359 -5.45 -9.47 4.38
N GLY A 360 -6.31 -10.51 4.46
CA GLY A 360 -5.89 -11.90 4.29
C GLY A 360 -5.34 -12.20 2.89
N ARG A 361 -5.91 -11.60 1.84
CA ARG A 361 -5.45 -11.75 0.45
C ARG A 361 -4.06 -11.12 0.26
N TYR A 362 -3.86 -9.91 0.77
CA TYR A 362 -2.54 -9.26 0.71
C TYR A 362 -1.48 -10.02 1.50
N LEU A 363 -1.84 -10.55 2.68
CA LEU A 363 -0.92 -11.38 3.45
C LEU A 363 -0.56 -12.67 2.71
N ASP A 364 -1.54 -13.37 2.11
CA ASP A 364 -1.29 -14.58 1.32
C ASP A 364 -0.38 -14.28 0.12
N TYR A 365 -0.62 -13.16 -0.58
CA TYR A 365 0.25 -12.72 -1.68
C TYR A 365 1.68 -12.41 -1.19
N ALA A 366 1.81 -11.63 -0.13
CA ALA A 366 3.12 -11.26 0.41
C ALA A 366 3.92 -12.47 0.86
N LEU A 367 3.29 -13.44 1.55
CA LEU A 367 3.94 -14.67 1.99
C LEU A 367 4.41 -15.55 0.83
N GLU A 368 3.69 -15.53 -0.29
CA GLU A 368 4.03 -16.34 -1.48
C GLU A 368 5.08 -15.65 -2.35
N ASN A 369 5.04 -14.31 -2.48
CA ASN A 369 5.78 -13.60 -3.53
C ASN A 369 6.80 -12.56 -3.01
N ALA A 370 6.58 -11.98 -1.83
CA ALA A 370 7.39 -10.88 -1.32
C ALA A 370 8.25 -11.25 -0.10
N CYS A 371 7.72 -12.06 0.82
CA CYS A 371 8.46 -12.42 2.02
C CYS A 371 9.69 -13.28 1.68
N MET A 372 10.83 -12.89 2.20
CA MET A 372 12.04 -13.67 2.06
C MET A 372 12.00 -14.93 2.95
N ALA A 373 12.58 -16.03 2.46
CA ALA A 373 12.77 -17.19 3.29
C ALA A 373 13.67 -16.83 4.48
N PRO A 374 13.38 -17.33 5.72
CA PRO A 374 14.28 -17.13 6.85
C PRO A 374 15.69 -17.60 6.51
N ALA A 375 16.71 -16.84 6.87
CA ALA A 375 18.11 -17.27 6.70
C ALA A 375 18.33 -18.60 7.41
N PRO A 376 19.10 -19.55 6.81
CA PRO A 376 19.42 -20.81 7.47
C PRO A 376 20.02 -20.55 8.85
N GLY A 377 19.40 -21.08 9.91
CA GLY A 377 19.84 -20.89 11.30
C GLY A 377 19.21 -19.71 12.05
N SER A 378 18.45 -18.84 11.39
CA SER A 378 17.64 -17.85 12.11
C SER A 378 16.49 -18.55 12.83
N ARG A 379 16.33 -18.30 14.15
CA ARG A 379 15.11 -18.70 14.86
C ARG A 379 13.99 -17.82 14.29
N GLY A 380 13.20 -18.40 13.37
CA GLY A 380 11.99 -17.74 12.89
C GLY A 380 11.17 -17.26 14.10
N MET A 381 10.62 -16.03 14.04
CA MET A 381 9.71 -15.56 15.06
C MET A 381 8.67 -16.66 15.33
N LYS A 382 8.67 -17.22 16.55
CA LYS A 382 7.62 -18.13 17.01
C LYS A 382 6.35 -17.33 17.29
N GLY A 383 5.83 -16.69 16.29
CA GLY A 383 4.55 -16.00 16.31
C GLY A 383 3.70 -16.60 15.20
N SER A 384 2.58 -17.17 15.57
CA SER A 384 1.56 -17.62 14.65
C SER A 384 1.37 -16.56 13.56
N TYR A 385 1.71 -16.87 12.32
CA TYR A 385 1.43 -16.02 11.13
C TYR A 385 -0.09 -15.89 10.85
N TYR A 386 -0.93 -16.27 11.81
CA TYR A 386 -2.39 -16.31 11.70
C TYR A 386 -3.06 -15.67 12.92
N PRO A 387 -4.03 -14.74 12.69
CA PRO A 387 -4.98 -14.38 13.73
C PRO A 387 -5.86 -15.58 14.12
#